data_9006df7a52703b886881114555c2a4c4
#
_entry.id   9006df7a52703b886881114555c2a4c4
#
_cell.length_a   1.000
_cell.length_b   1.000
_cell.length_c   1.000
_cell.angle_alpha   90.00
_cell.angle_beta   90.00
_cell.angle_gamma   90.00
#
_symmetry.space_group_name_H-M   'P 1'
#
loop_
_entity.id
_entity.type
_entity.pdbx_description
1 polymer ?
#
loop_
_entity_poly.entity_id
_entity_poly.type
_entity_poly.pdbx_seq_one_letter_code
_entity_poly.pdbx_strand_id
1 'polypeptide(L)'
;MEPRGLRLMSVHAHPDDESSKGAATLAKYVREGEQVMVVSCTGGERGDILNPRLQDDPHILRDMAQVRRDEMAAAQAIIGFEHTWLGFVDSGLPEGDPLPPLPDGCFAGEPIEVTTEALVRVIRGFRPHVLLTYDETGGYPHPDHVNCHVVSMSAFAAAGDPDAYPRAGEPWQPLKLYYLQMTTRERIQRLYDLMVEREIETDYGDWLKDWKRPEREVTTRVECAEYFDIRDRALLAHATQVDPDGGWFHTPREIVREGWPTEDYELVVSYAPVQLPEDDLFAGLGSVREADALAVKGGLEPVRDVRPDPQAARDLLDSTSGSAG
;
A
#
# COMPACT_ATOMS: atom_id res chain seq x y z
N MET A 1 4.26 16.95 -19.69
CA MET A 1 3.96 17.97 -18.63
C MET A 1 5.28 18.26 -17.93
N GLU A 2 5.56 19.49 -17.49
CA GLU A 2 6.75 19.71 -16.65
C GLU A 2 6.50 19.13 -15.25
N PRO A 3 7.53 18.47 -14.64
CA PRO A 3 7.40 17.92 -13.29
C PRO A 3 7.00 18.99 -12.27
N ARG A 4 6.07 18.70 -11.40
CA ARG A 4 5.66 19.60 -10.30
C ARG A 4 6.65 19.57 -9.14
N GLY A 5 7.48 18.50 -9.06
CA GLY A 5 8.42 18.24 -7.98
C GLY A 5 7.75 17.80 -6.69
N LEU A 6 6.50 17.32 -6.77
CA LEU A 6 5.77 16.82 -5.62
C LEU A 6 6.27 15.41 -5.23
N ARG A 7 6.01 15.01 -3.99
CA ARG A 7 6.54 13.78 -3.40
C ARG A 7 5.41 12.89 -2.90
N LEU A 8 5.43 11.64 -3.35
CA LEU A 8 4.51 10.57 -2.97
C LEU A 8 5.27 9.51 -2.17
N MET A 9 4.74 9.08 -1.05
CA MET A 9 5.23 7.92 -0.30
C MET A 9 4.13 6.87 -0.21
N SER A 10 4.46 5.62 -0.54
CA SER A 10 3.57 4.47 -0.36
C SER A 10 4.18 3.51 0.66
N VAL A 11 3.43 3.19 1.71
CA VAL A 11 3.88 2.35 2.82
C VAL A 11 3.20 0.99 2.74
N HIS A 12 4.01 -0.07 2.71
CA HIS A 12 3.58 -1.45 2.51
C HIS A 12 4.17 -2.38 3.56
N ALA A 13 3.47 -3.46 3.87
CA ALA A 13 3.91 -4.46 4.83
C ALA A 13 5.09 -5.27 4.30
N HIS A 14 4.97 -5.79 3.07
CA HIS A 14 5.91 -6.74 2.47
C HIS A 14 6.36 -6.29 1.07
N PRO A 15 7.49 -6.81 0.56
CA PRO A 15 7.83 -6.73 -0.88
C PRO A 15 6.78 -7.50 -1.68
N ASP A 16 6.27 -6.96 -2.74
CA ASP A 16 5.18 -7.34 -3.65
C ASP A 16 3.90 -6.51 -3.49
N ASP A 17 3.62 -6.01 -2.30
CA ASP A 17 2.44 -5.20 -2.03
C ASP A 17 2.41 -3.93 -2.90
N GLU A 18 3.55 -3.28 -3.08
CA GLU A 18 3.69 -2.09 -3.94
C GLU A 18 3.40 -2.40 -5.41
N SER A 19 3.70 -3.65 -5.83
CA SER A 19 3.47 -4.11 -7.21
C SER A 19 2.03 -4.57 -7.43
N SER A 20 1.38 -5.14 -6.41
CA SER A 20 -0.01 -5.57 -6.46
C SER A 20 -1.01 -4.44 -6.17
N LYS A 21 -0.57 -3.37 -5.49
CA LYS A 21 -1.44 -2.29 -4.97
C LYS A 21 -0.87 -0.92 -5.35
N GLY A 22 -1.29 -0.36 -6.49
CA GLY A 22 -0.95 1.00 -6.90
C GLY A 22 0.25 1.15 -7.83
N ALA A 23 0.86 0.05 -8.32
CA ALA A 23 2.09 0.11 -9.12
C ALA A 23 1.95 0.91 -10.43
N ALA A 24 0.80 0.86 -11.09
CA ALA A 24 0.60 1.63 -12.32
C ALA A 24 0.55 3.14 -12.03
N THR A 25 -0.06 3.54 -10.93
CA THR A 25 -0.05 4.93 -10.44
C THR A 25 1.35 5.38 -10.05
N LEU A 26 2.11 4.56 -9.31
CA LEU A 26 3.50 4.86 -8.97
C LEU A 26 4.34 5.06 -10.22
N ALA A 27 4.21 4.14 -11.22
CA ALA A 27 4.91 4.24 -12.49
C ALA A 27 4.52 5.51 -13.27
N LYS A 28 3.24 5.89 -13.28
CA LYS A 28 2.76 7.14 -13.88
C LYS A 28 3.48 8.33 -13.27
N TYR A 29 3.45 8.51 -11.96
CA TYR A 29 4.06 9.67 -11.31
C TYR A 29 5.59 9.71 -11.49
N VAL A 30 6.27 8.57 -11.43
CA VAL A 30 7.70 8.50 -11.79
C VAL A 30 7.96 8.97 -13.22
N ARG A 31 7.15 8.56 -14.19
CA ARG A 31 7.28 8.99 -15.60
C ARG A 31 6.91 10.45 -15.83
N GLU A 32 6.03 11.00 -15.01
CA GLU A 32 5.70 12.43 -15.00
C GLU A 32 6.78 13.28 -14.30
N GLY A 33 7.79 12.64 -13.70
CA GLY A 33 8.93 13.29 -13.06
C GLY A 33 8.70 13.68 -11.61
N GLU A 34 7.67 13.15 -10.97
CA GLU A 34 7.44 13.31 -9.54
C GLU A 34 8.37 12.38 -8.74
N GLN A 35 8.63 12.72 -7.48
CA GLN A 35 9.44 11.87 -6.60
C GLN A 35 8.53 10.85 -5.90
N VAL A 36 8.85 9.58 -6.05
CA VAL A 36 8.07 8.48 -5.49
C VAL A 36 8.95 7.60 -4.63
N MET A 37 8.56 7.38 -3.38
CA MET A 37 9.22 6.46 -2.46
C MET A 37 8.27 5.35 -2.02
N VAL A 38 8.77 4.12 -2.04
CA VAL A 38 8.11 2.96 -1.44
C VAL A 38 8.84 2.61 -0.15
N VAL A 39 8.07 2.35 0.90
CA VAL A 39 8.56 1.89 2.20
C VAL A 39 8.01 0.50 2.44
N SER A 40 8.90 -0.49 2.64
CA SER A 40 8.52 -1.83 3.08
C SER A 40 8.81 -1.98 4.59
N CYS A 41 7.79 -2.35 5.36
CA CYS A 41 7.93 -2.50 6.80
C CYS A 41 8.82 -3.69 7.15
N THR A 42 8.65 -4.81 6.44
CA THR A 42 9.39 -6.07 6.65
C THR A 42 10.00 -6.59 5.35
N GLY A 43 10.80 -7.64 5.43
CA GLY A 43 11.39 -8.32 4.28
C GLY A 43 10.48 -9.39 3.65
N GLY A 44 9.33 -9.72 4.24
CA GLY A 44 8.45 -10.79 3.77
C GLY A 44 9.08 -12.19 3.86
N GLU A 45 10.08 -12.36 4.72
CA GLU A 45 10.92 -13.57 4.79
C GLU A 45 10.23 -14.78 5.39
N ARG A 46 9.02 -14.61 5.96
CA ARG A 46 8.19 -15.71 6.51
C ARG A 46 7.02 -16.07 5.60
N GLY A 47 6.90 -15.42 4.45
CA GLY A 47 5.90 -15.76 3.46
C GLY A 47 6.18 -17.09 2.77
N ASP A 48 5.13 -17.80 2.39
CA ASP A 48 5.21 -19.01 1.59
C ASP A 48 5.70 -18.72 0.16
N ILE A 49 6.21 -19.76 -0.52
CA ILE A 49 6.48 -19.69 -1.96
C ILE A 49 5.17 -19.99 -2.69
N LEU A 50 4.52 -18.93 -3.21
CA LEU A 50 3.21 -19.06 -3.87
C LEU A 50 3.30 -19.50 -5.33
N ASN A 51 4.50 -19.40 -5.94
CA ASN A 51 4.74 -19.87 -7.30
C ASN A 51 5.05 -21.37 -7.30
N PRO A 52 4.18 -22.24 -7.83
CA PRO A 52 4.37 -23.70 -7.80
C PRO A 52 5.65 -24.18 -8.46
N ARG A 53 6.18 -23.37 -9.41
CA ARG A 53 7.41 -23.71 -10.15
C ARG A 53 8.68 -23.53 -9.30
N LEU A 54 8.59 -22.82 -8.17
CA LEU A 54 9.72 -22.44 -7.32
C LEU A 54 9.66 -23.06 -5.93
N GLN A 55 8.60 -23.78 -5.56
CA GLN A 55 8.37 -24.30 -4.20
C GLN A 55 9.51 -25.20 -3.69
N ASP A 56 10.16 -25.95 -4.57
CA ASP A 56 11.22 -26.89 -4.21
C ASP A 56 12.65 -26.34 -4.54
N ASP A 57 12.78 -25.06 -4.89
CA ASP A 57 14.09 -24.49 -5.21
C ASP A 57 14.97 -24.38 -3.97
N PRO A 58 16.09 -25.14 -3.86
CA PRO A 58 16.93 -25.18 -2.67
C PRO A 58 17.65 -23.86 -2.39
N HIS A 59 17.80 -22.97 -3.37
CA HIS A 59 18.38 -21.64 -3.18
C HIS A 59 17.37 -20.76 -2.43
N ILE A 60 16.12 -20.73 -2.88
CA ILE A 60 15.05 -19.94 -2.26
C ILE A 60 14.78 -20.44 -0.83
N LEU A 61 14.63 -21.74 -0.64
CA LEU A 61 14.41 -22.34 0.68
C LEU A 61 15.55 -22.05 1.69
N ARG A 62 16.77 -21.85 1.20
CA ARG A 62 17.93 -21.53 2.06
C ARG A 62 18.02 -20.06 2.43
N ASP A 63 17.63 -19.15 1.56
CA ASP A 63 17.84 -17.70 1.74
C ASP A 63 16.70 -16.86 1.18
N MET A 64 15.48 -17.13 1.65
CA MET A 64 14.26 -16.40 1.27
C MET A 64 14.43 -14.89 1.44
N ALA A 65 15.07 -14.45 2.55
CA ALA A 65 15.26 -13.05 2.83
C ALA A 65 16.08 -12.31 1.76
N GLN A 66 17.12 -12.96 1.21
CA GLN A 66 17.91 -12.36 0.13
C GLN A 66 17.15 -12.40 -1.20
N VAL A 67 16.46 -13.50 -1.48
CA VAL A 67 15.63 -13.63 -2.70
C VAL A 67 14.58 -12.52 -2.75
N ARG A 68 13.85 -12.30 -1.65
CA ARG A 68 12.83 -11.22 -1.56
C ARG A 68 13.42 -9.82 -1.75
N ARG A 69 14.65 -9.58 -1.28
CA ARG A 69 15.36 -8.31 -1.53
C ARG A 69 15.74 -8.13 -3.00
N ASP A 70 16.18 -9.20 -3.65
CA ASP A 70 16.55 -9.16 -5.08
C ASP A 70 15.29 -8.97 -5.96
N GLU A 71 14.17 -9.60 -5.61
CA GLU A 71 12.88 -9.40 -6.25
C GLU A 71 12.40 -7.95 -6.12
N MET A 72 12.46 -7.37 -4.90
CA MET A 72 12.12 -5.96 -4.68
C MET A 72 13.03 -5.01 -5.47
N ALA A 73 14.33 -5.28 -5.53
CA ALA A 73 15.26 -4.47 -6.33
C ALA A 73 14.92 -4.53 -7.83
N ALA A 74 14.47 -5.69 -8.33
CA ALA A 74 14.01 -5.84 -9.71
C ALA A 74 12.71 -5.06 -9.97
N ALA A 75 11.72 -5.14 -9.08
CA ALA A 75 10.47 -4.38 -9.17
C ALA A 75 10.74 -2.87 -9.12
N GLN A 76 11.60 -2.42 -8.19
CA GLN A 76 12.07 -1.04 -8.09
C GLN A 76 12.68 -0.55 -9.42
N ALA A 77 13.55 -1.33 -10.02
CA ALA A 77 14.19 -0.98 -11.29
C ALA A 77 13.19 -0.88 -12.47
N ILE A 78 12.11 -1.67 -12.44
CA ILE A 78 11.06 -1.67 -13.47
C ILE A 78 10.19 -0.42 -13.35
N ILE A 79 9.75 -0.07 -12.14
CA ILE A 79 8.86 1.08 -11.89
C ILE A 79 9.64 2.39 -11.84
N GLY A 80 10.77 2.41 -11.10
CA GLY A 80 11.67 3.55 -10.99
C GLY A 80 11.49 4.40 -9.72
N PHE A 81 10.83 3.89 -8.70
CA PHE A 81 10.69 4.58 -7.41
C PHE A 81 11.96 4.47 -6.54
N GLU A 82 12.10 5.34 -5.55
CA GLU A 82 13.05 5.17 -4.45
C GLU A 82 12.49 4.16 -3.43
N HIS A 83 13.34 3.32 -2.85
CA HIS A 83 12.90 2.31 -1.89
C HIS A 83 13.69 2.38 -0.58
N THR A 84 12.99 2.13 0.54
CA THR A 84 13.62 1.96 1.85
C THR A 84 12.93 0.87 2.66
N TRP A 85 13.72 0.16 3.48
CA TRP A 85 13.25 -0.82 4.45
C TRP A 85 13.13 -0.16 5.82
N LEU A 86 12.02 -0.40 6.56
CA LEU A 86 11.98 -0.07 7.99
C LEU A 86 12.83 -1.05 8.81
N GLY A 87 13.03 -2.27 8.31
CA GLY A 87 13.94 -3.25 8.87
C GLY A 87 13.35 -4.11 9.98
N PHE A 88 12.02 -4.17 10.10
CA PHE A 88 11.34 -5.08 11.01
C PHE A 88 11.26 -6.49 10.41
N VAL A 89 11.10 -7.47 11.31
CA VAL A 89 10.95 -8.89 10.95
C VAL A 89 9.49 -9.17 10.59
N ASP A 90 9.27 -9.92 9.55
CA ASP A 90 7.95 -10.40 9.12
C ASP A 90 7.27 -11.21 10.23
N SER A 91 5.99 -10.96 10.49
CA SER A 91 5.20 -11.67 11.50
C SER A 91 4.73 -13.04 11.02
N GLY A 92 4.67 -13.25 9.70
CA GLY A 92 3.99 -14.38 9.09
C GLY A 92 2.48 -14.30 9.23
N LEU A 93 1.77 -15.19 8.56
CA LEU A 93 0.34 -15.34 8.71
C LEU A 93 0.04 -16.51 9.64
N PRO A 94 -0.43 -16.28 10.89
CA PRO A 94 -0.72 -17.37 11.83
C PRO A 94 -1.93 -18.17 11.36
N GLU A 95 -1.83 -19.50 11.42
CA GLU A 95 -2.90 -20.43 11.10
C GLU A 95 -3.24 -21.32 12.28
N GLY A 96 -4.51 -21.65 12.45
CA GLY A 96 -5.00 -22.55 13.49
C GLY A 96 -6.18 -21.99 14.28
N ASP A 97 -6.71 -22.82 15.18
CA ASP A 97 -7.77 -22.45 16.12
C ASP A 97 -7.50 -23.18 17.46
N PRO A 98 -7.08 -22.45 18.53
CA PRO A 98 -6.78 -21.01 18.53
C PRO A 98 -5.55 -20.65 17.68
N LEU A 99 -5.44 -19.38 17.26
CA LEU A 99 -4.26 -18.89 16.58
C LEU A 99 -3.03 -18.99 17.49
N PRO A 100 -1.86 -19.40 16.96
CA PRO A 100 -0.63 -19.38 17.72
C PRO A 100 -0.18 -17.93 17.99
N PRO A 101 0.61 -17.68 19.06
CA PRO A 101 1.19 -16.36 19.28
C PRO A 101 2.14 -15.99 18.14
N LEU A 102 2.23 -14.70 17.86
CA LEU A 102 3.20 -14.18 16.89
C LEU A 102 4.64 -14.44 17.35
N PRO A 103 5.59 -14.57 16.42
CA PRO A 103 7.01 -14.71 16.75
C PRO A 103 7.55 -13.50 17.52
N ASP A 104 8.43 -13.73 18.48
CA ASP A 104 9.09 -12.64 19.23
C ASP A 104 9.86 -11.70 18.29
N GLY A 105 9.73 -10.38 18.50
CA GLY A 105 10.44 -9.35 17.74
C GLY A 105 9.95 -9.16 16.30
N CYS A 106 8.77 -9.70 15.95
CA CYS A 106 8.17 -9.45 14.65
C CYS A 106 7.46 -8.09 14.60
N PHE A 107 7.22 -7.57 13.41
CA PHE A 107 6.67 -6.22 13.17
C PHE A 107 5.34 -5.98 13.89
N ALA A 108 4.40 -6.89 13.80
CA ALA A 108 3.10 -6.74 14.45
C ALA A 108 3.16 -6.89 15.99
N GLY A 109 4.26 -7.46 16.53
CA GLY A 109 4.51 -7.59 17.97
C GLY A 109 5.36 -6.47 18.58
N GLU A 110 5.97 -5.61 17.77
CA GLU A 110 6.79 -4.49 18.25
C GLU A 110 5.94 -3.37 18.88
N PRO A 111 6.45 -2.67 19.92
CA PRO A 111 5.77 -1.50 20.46
C PRO A 111 5.48 -0.45 19.39
N ILE A 112 4.25 0.07 19.38
CA ILE A 112 3.80 1.03 18.35
C ILE A 112 4.67 2.28 18.30
N GLU A 113 5.23 2.72 19.43
CA GLU A 113 6.11 3.88 19.52
C GLU A 113 7.41 3.65 18.73
N VAL A 114 7.94 2.42 18.74
CA VAL A 114 9.17 2.04 18.02
C VAL A 114 8.93 2.01 16.53
N THR A 115 7.87 1.35 16.09
CA THR A 115 7.51 1.23 14.68
C THR A 115 7.08 2.57 14.08
N THR A 116 6.36 3.39 14.85
CA THR A 116 5.97 4.76 14.46
C THR A 116 7.19 5.65 14.33
N GLU A 117 8.14 5.65 15.31
CA GLU A 117 9.36 6.47 15.21
C GLU A 117 10.16 6.14 13.96
N ALA A 118 10.27 4.86 13.61
CA ALA A 118 10.98 4.44 12.41
C ALA A 118 10.36 5.07 11.14
N LEU A 119 9.03 5.03 10.99
CA LEU A 119 8.35 5.61 9.83
C LEU A 119 8.37 7.15 9.88
N VAL A 120 8.22 7.79 11.04
CA VAL A 120 8.34 9.26 11.19
C VAL A 120 9.71 9.74 10.71
N ARG A 121 10.77 9.01 11.00
CA ARG A 121 12.13 9.33 10.53
C ARG A 121 12.23 9.32 9.02
N VAL A 122 11.60 8.34 8.36
CA VAL A 122 11.55 8.25 6.89
C VAL A 122 10.71 9.39 6.32
N ILE A 123 9.52 9.65 6.89
CA ILE A 123 8.64 10.76 6.47
C ILE A 123 9.39 12.10 6.57
N ARG A 124 10.03 12.39 7.69
CA ARG A 124 10.77 13.66 7.89
C ARG A 124 12.01 13.77 7.00
N GLY A 125 12.62 12.64 6.61
CA GLY A 125 13.74 12.60 5.68
C GLY A 125 13.35 12.85 4.24
N PHE A 126 12.36 12.12 3.74
CA PHE A 126 11.87 12.20 2.35
C PHE A 126 10.92 13.39 2.12
N ARG A 127 10.16 13.80 3.16
CA ARG A 127 9.20 14.92 3.12
C ARG A 127 8.07 14.74 2.10
N PRO A 128 7.30 13.65 2.14
CA PRO A 128 6.21 13.42 1.19
C PRO A 128 5.07 14.43 1.40
N HIS A 129 4.41 14.83 0.30
CA HIS A 129 3.16 15.59 0.36
C HIS A 129 1.95 14.69 0.49
N VAL A 130 2.03 13.50 -0.13
CA VAL A 130 0.98 12.48 -0.11
C VAL A 130 1.53 11.18 0.46
N LEU A 131 0.74 10.54 1.32
CA LEU A 131 1.03 9.23 1.88
C LEU A 131 -0.08 8.25 1.50
N LEU A 132 0.33 7.07 1.01
CA LEU A 132 -0.55 5.94 0.71
C LEU A 132 -0.32 4.84 1.73
N THR A 133 -1.39 4.18 2.16
CA THR A 133 -1.34 3.02 3.05
C THR A 133 -2.59 2.16 2.88
N TYR A 134 -2.73 1.10 3.67
CA TYR A 134 -3.93 0.26 3.71
C TYR A 134 -5.03 0.90 4.56
N ASP A 135 -6.25 0.38 4.39
CA ASP A 135 -7.34 0.63 5.34
C ASP A 135 -7.12 -0.11 6.67
N GLU A 136 -8.02 0.07 7.63
CA GLU A 136 -7.96 -0.52 8.97
C GLU A 136 -7.99 -2.05 8.98
N THR A 137 -8.42 -2.68 7.89
CA THR A 137 -8.42 -4.14 7.72
C THR A 137 -7.14 -4.68 7.07
N GLY A 138 -6.22 -3.78 6.66
CA GLY A 138 -5.01 -4.13 5.92
C GLY A 138 -5.26 -4.61 4.49
N GLY A 139 -6.51 -4.48 3.97
CA GLY A 139 -6.94 -5.08 2.70
C GLY A 139 -7.24 -6.58 2.82
N TYR A 140 -6.56 -7.30 3.70
CA TYR A 140 -6.88 -8.63 4.23
C TYR A 140 -6.22 -8.77 5.62
N PRO A 141 -6.73 -9.67 6.52
CA PRO A 141 -6.37 -9.67 7.93
C PRO A 141 -5.00 -10.33 8.22
N HIS A 142 -3.94 -9.87 7.56
CA HIS A 142 -2.57 -10.22 7.91
C HIS A 142 -2.09 -9.29 9.04
N PRO A 143 -1.47 -9.80 10.12
CA PRO A 143 -1.02 -8.97 11.23
C PRO A 143 -0.17 -7.78 10.81
N ASP A 144 0.78 -7.97 9.89
CA ASP A 144 1.64 -6.90 9.39
C ASP A 144 0.90 -5.87 8.55
N HIS A 145 -0.13 -6.25 7.80
CA HIS A 145 -0.95 -5.30 7.03
C HIS A 145 -1.77 -4.40 7.95
N VAL A 146 -2.40 -5.00 8.97
CA VAL A 146 -3.14 -4.24 9.98
C VAL A 146 -2.19 -3.32 10.76
N ASN A 147 -1.02 -3.82 11.16
CA ASN A 147 -0.02 -3.01 11.85
C ASN A 147 0.57 -1.91 10.94
N CYS A 148 0.78 -2.17 9.65
CA CYS A 148 1.20 -1.16 8.68
C CYS A 148 0.20 0.00 8.60
N HIS A 149 -1.12 -0.28 8.62
CA HIS A 149 -2.13 0.75 8.74
C HIS A 149 -1.97 1.55 10.05
N VAL A 150 -1.91 0.88 11.21
CA VAL A 150 -1.80 1.53 12.53
C VAL A 150 -0.57 2.43 12.61
N VAL A 151 0.58 1.92 12.17
CA VAL A 151 1.86 2.65 12.14
C VAL A 151 1.80 3.85 11.18
N SER A 152 1.23 3.67 9.99
CA SER A 152 1.09 4.75 8.99
C SER A 152 0.21 5.88 9.49
N MET A 153 -0.93 5.56 10.12
CA MET A 153 -1.82 6.55 10.71
C MET A 153 -1.16 7.32 11.85
N SER A 154 -0.45 6.61 12.73
CA SER A 154 0.27 7.20 13.87
C SER A 154 1.41 8.09 13.38
N ALA A 155 2.19 7.63 12.39
CA ALA A 155 3.31 8.38 11.84
C ALA A 155 2.84 9.61 11.04
N PHE A 156 1.75 9.51 10.28
CA PHE A 156 1.14 10.64 9.58
C PHE A 156 0.75 11.76 10.56
N ALA A 157 0.15 11.42 11.69
CA ALA A 157 -0.24 12.39 12.72
C ALA A 157 0.97 12.98 13.45
N ALA A 158 1.98 12.16 13.76
CA ALA A 158 3.14 12.57 14.56
C ALA A 158 4.22 13.30 13.77
N ALA A 159 4.31 13.11 12.46
CA ALA A 159 5.41 13.63 11.66
C ALA A 159 5.46 15.18 11.61
N GLY A 160 4.30 15.83 11.70
CA GLY A 160 4.21 17.31 11.76
C GLY A 160 4.34 17.90 13.16
N ASP A 161 4.32 17.09 14.21
CA ASP A 161 4.40 17.55 15.60
C ASP A 161 5.87 17.69 16.05
N PRO A 162 6.34 18.90 16.40
CA PRO A 162 7.72 19.11 16.86
C PRO A 162 8.04 18.42 18.19
N ASP A 163 7.04 18.15 19.01
CA ASP A 163 7.22 17.52 20.32
C ASP A 163 7.21 15.99 20.23
N ALA A 164 6.65 15.43 19.15
CA ALA A 164 6.68 14.00 18.89
C ALA A 164 8.01 13.60 18.23
N TYR A 165 8.68 12.60 18.80
CA TYR A 165 9.92 12.02 18.24
C TYR A 165 10.98 13.11 17.88
N PRO A 166 11.45 13.96 18.82
CA PRO A 166 12.30 15.12 18.52
C PRO A 166 13.67 14.74 17.93
N ARG A 167 14.06 13.46 18.00
CA ARG A 167 15.31 12.96 17.39
C ARG A 167 15.13 12.35 15.99
N ALA A 168 13.90 12.35 15.47
CA ALA A 168 13.59 11.77 14.17
C ALA A 168 13.76 12.75 12.99
N GLY A 169 14.26 13.95 13.20
CA GLY A 169 14.44 15.01 12.19
C GLY A 169 13.46 16.16 12.35
N GLU A 170 13.56 17.15 11.45
CA GLU A 170 12.71 18.35 11.45
C GLU A 170 11.25 17.99 11.13
N PRO A 171 10.26 18.57 11.83
CA PRO A 171 8.84 18.28 11.59
C PRO A 171 8.43 18.50 10.14
N TRP A 172 7.63 17.57 9.65
CA TRP A 172 7.06 17.61 8.32
C TRP A 172 5.67 16.98 8.31
N GLN A 173 4.62 17.75 7.99
CA GLN A 173 3.25 17.25 7.89
C GLN A 173 2.94 16.82 6.45
N PRO A 174 2.80 15.52 6.14
CA PRO A 174 2.21 15.10 4.88
C PRO A 174 0.81 15.70 4.74
N LEU A 175 0.44 16.18 3.57
CA LEU A 175 -0.77 16.99 3.39
C LEU A 175 -2.01 16.17 3.07
N LYS A 176 -1.83 14.99 2.49
CA LYS A 176 -2.93 14.08 2.15
C LYS A 176 -2.57 12.65 2.50
N LEU A 177 -3.56 11.90 2.98
CA LEU A 177 -3.46 10.47 3.25
C LEU A 177 -4.58 9.74 2.53
N TYR A 178 -4.20 8.69 1.80
CA TYR A 178 -5.14 7.84 1.09
C TYR A 178 -5.01 6.38 1.49
N TYR A 179 -6.15 5.68 1.48
CA TYR A 179 -6.16 4.22 1.46
C TYR A 179 -6.19 3.68 0.03
N LEU A 180 -5.40 2.64 -0.21
CA LEU A 180 -5.36 1.89 -1.45
C LEU A 180 -6.63 1.04 -1.60
N GLN A 181 -7.37 1.19 -2.70
CA GLN A 181 -8.61 0.45 -2.98
C GLN A 181 -8.42 -0.50 -4.16
N MET A 182 -7.73 -1.61 -3.93
CA MET A 182 -7.38 -2.56 -5.00
C MET A 182 -8.60 -3.32 -5.55
N THR A 183 -9.52 -3.70 -4.68
CA THR A 183 -10.66 -4.55 -5.04
C THR A 183 -11.96 -3.95 -4.51
N THR A 184 -12.70 -3.27 -5.40
CA THR A 184 -14.04 -2.75 -5.11
C THR A 184 -15.10 -3.63 -5.77
N ARG A 185 -16.30 -3.69 -5.19
CA ARG A 185 -17.42 -4.44 -5.77
C ARG A 185 -17.77 -3.91 -7.17
N GLU A 186 -17.74 -2.59 -7.36
CA GLU A 186 -18.01 -1.94 -8.64
C GLU A 186 -17.02 -2.40 -9.72
N ARG A 187 -15.72 -2.44 -9.40
CA ARG A 187 -14.68 -2.93 -10.32
C ARG A 187 -14.91 -4.39 -10.71
N ILE A 188 -15.12 -5.26 -9.75
CA ILE A 188 -15.33 -6.69 -10.01
C ILE A 188 -16.61 -6.91 -10.84
N GLN A 189 -17.69 -6.20 -10.53
CA GLN A 189 -18.94 -6.27 -11.32
C GLN A 189 -18.70 -5.83 -12.78
N ARG A 190 -17.99 -4.72 -12.98
CA ARG A 190 -17.72 -4.22 -14.34
C ARG A 190 -16.87 -5.17 -15.16
N LEU A 191 -15.82 -5.74 -14.55
CA LEU A 191 -14.98 -6.74 -15.23
C LEU A 191 -15.76 -8.03 -15.52
N TYR A 192 -16.59 -8.49 -14.57
CA TYR A 192 -17.47 -9.64 -14.75
C TYR A 192 -18.39 -9.45 -15.95
N ASP A 193 -19.10 -8.30 -16.02
CA ASP A 193 -20.04 -8.01 -17.10
C ASP A 193 -19.36 -8.06 -18.48
N LEU A 194 -18.15 -7.49 -18.60
CA LEU A 194 -17.37 -7.53 -19.84
C LEU A 194 -16.89 -8.94 -20.20
N MET A 195 -16.46 -9.75 -19.22
CA MET A 195 -16.04 -11.12 -19.49
C MET A 195 -17.20 -11.98 -19.93
N VAL A 196 -18.37 -11.83 -19.30
CA VAL A 196 -19.62 -12.53 -19.72
C VAL A 196 -20.04 -12.11 -21.13
N GLU A 197 -20.03 -10.81 -21.45
CA GLU A 197 -20.34 -10.28 -22.78
C GLU A 197 -19.46 -10.89 -23.89
N ARG A 198 -18.20 -11.19 -23.54
CA ARG A 198 -17.20 -11.76 -24.47
C ARG A 198 -17.03 -13.26 -24.36
N GLU A 199 -17.94 -13.93 -23.64
CA GLU A 199 -17.92 -15.39 -23.45
C GLU A 199 -16.59 -15.90 -22.85
N ILE A 200 -15.93 -15.09 -21.96
CA ILE A 200 -14.72 -15.45 -21.24
C ILE A 200 -15.12 -16.02 -19.87
N GLU A 201 -14.64 -17.21 -19.56
CA GLU A 201 -14.88 -17.87 -18.28
C GLU A 201 -14.23 -17.10 -17.12
N THR A 202 -14.94 -16.96 -16.00
CA THR A 202 -14.47 -16.23 -14.81
C THR A 202 -15.20 -16.68 -13.55
N ASP A 203 -14.53 -16.64 -12.41
CA ASP A 203 -15.06 -16.89 -11.06
C ASP A 203 -15.64 -15.62 -10.39
N TYR A 204 -15.56 -14.46 -11.04
CA TYR A 204 -16.07 -13.20 -10.48
C TYR A 204 -17.55 -13.24 -10.11
N GLY A 205 -18.35 -14.04 -10.81
CA GLY A 205 -19.77 -14.24 -10.46
C GLY A 205 -19.95 -14.85 -9.07
N ASP A 206 -19.10 -15.76 -8.66
CA ASP A 206 -19.12 -16.37 -7.33
C ASP A 206 -18.54 -15.43 -6.27
N TRP A 207 -17.47 -14.71 -6.58
CA TRP A 207 -16.95 -13.66 -5.70
C TRP A 207 -18.00 -12.59 -5.38
N LEU A 208 -18.77 -12.16 -6.35
CA LEU A 208 -19.83 -11.16 -6.17
C LEU A 208 -21.00 -11.67 -5.30
N LYS A 209 -21.35 -12.98 -5.38
CA LYS A 209 -22.36 -13.60 -4.51
C LYS A 209 -21.90 -13.66 -3.06
N ASP A 210 -20.62 -14.02 -2.86
CA ASP A 210 -20.01 -14.21 -1.54
C ASP A 210 -19.34 -12.95 -0.99
N TRP A 211 -19.61 -11.79 -1.58
CA TRP A 211 -19.00 -10.53 -1.20
C TRP A 211 -19.28 -10.16 0.25
N LYS A 212 -18.25 -10.15 1.08
CA LYS A 212 -18.32 -9.82 2.52
C LYS A 212 -17.54 -8.57 2.91
N ARG A 213 -16.78 -7.99 1.96
CA ARG A 213 -15.98 -6.79 2.25
C ARG A 213 -16.91 -5.60 2.47
N PRO A 214 -16.63 -4.70 3.42
CA PRO A 214 -17.37 -3.46 3.57
C PRO A 214 -17.24 -2.63 2.28
N GLU A 215 -18.31 -1.95 1.91
CA GLU A 215 -18.25 -0.97 0.84
C GLU A 215 -17.50 0.26 1.35
N ARG A 216 -16.53 0.72 0.57
CA ARG A 216 -15.75 1.92 0.87
C ARG A 216 -15.96 2.97 -0.22
N GLU A 217 -15.80 4.23 0.17
CA GLU A 217 -15.92 5.36 -0.76
C GLU A 217 -14.67 5.42 -1.66
N VAL A 218 -14.83 5.25 -2.96
CA VAL A 218 -13.78 5.59 -3.94
C VAL A 218 -13.86 7.08 -4.23
N THR A 219 -12.97 7.85 -3.63
CA THR A 219 -12.92 9.31 -3.77
C THR A 219 -12.06 9.78 -4.91
N THR A 220 -11.09 8.94 -5.32
CA THR A 220 -10.05 9.30 -6.28
C THR A 220 -9.78 8.14 -7.21
N ARG A 221 -9.80 8.39 -8.53
CA ARG A 221 -9.52 7.40 -9.57
C ARG A 221 -8.41 7.91 -10.48
N VAL A 222 -7.23 7.34 -10.37
CA VAL A 222 -6.09 7.74 -11.18
C VAL A 222 -6.06 6.92 -12.47
N GLU A 223 -6.27 7.59 -13.62
CA GLU A 223 -6.12 6.96 -14.94
C GLU A 223 -4.66 6.53 -15.15
N CYS A 224 -4.43 5.22 -15.30
CA CYS A 224 -3.09 4.64 -15.36
C CYS A 224 -2.99 3.40 -16.26
N ALA A 225 -3.98 3.14 -17.12
CA ALA A 225 -4.00 1.98 -18.01
C ALA A 225 -2.78 1.85 -18.93
N GLU A 226 -2.17 2.99 -19.28
CA GLU A 226 -0.93 3.06 -20.08
C GLU A 226 0.25 2.38 -19.38
N TYR A 227 0.22 2.29 -18.04
CA TYR A 227 1.28 1.74 -17.21
C TYR A 227 1.02 0.30 -16.73
N PHE A 228 -0.07 -0.35 -17.15
CA PHE A 228 -0.38 -1.72 -16.72
C PHE A 228 0.70 -2.73 -17.10
N ASP A 229 1.39 -2.55 -18.24
CA ASP A 229 2.51 -3.44 -18.61
C ASP A 229 3.71 -3.29 -17.66
N ILE A 230 3.93 -2.08 -17.10
CA ILE A 230 4.96 -1.85 -16.09
C ILE A 230 4.55 -2.52 -14.77
N ARG A 231 3.32 -2.31 -14.32
CA ARG A 231 2.75 -2.97 -13.14
C ARG A 231 2.93 -4.47 -13.19
N ASP A 232 2.53 -5.11 -14.30
CA ASP A 232 2.58 -6.56 -14.42
C ASP A 232 4.00 -7.12 -14.44
N ARG A 233 4.92 -6.40 -15.07
CA ARG A 233 6.34 -6.80 -15.05
C ARG A 233 6.91 -6.68 -13.64
N ALA A 234 6.55 -5.64 -12.90
CA ALA A 234 6.96 -5.47 -11.51
C ALA A 234 6.38 -6.57 -10.63
N LEU A 235 5.11 -6.90 -10.80
CA LEU A 235 4.46 -7.99 -10.07
C LEU A 235 5.12 -9.35 -10.37
N LEU A 236 5.43 -9.64 -11.63
CA LEU A 236 6.16 -10.86 -12.03
C LEU A 236 7.61 -10.91 -11.55
N ALA A 237 8.21 -9.76 -11.20
CA ALA A 237 9.54 -9.73 -10.61
C ALA A 237 9.57 -10.31 -9.18
N HIS A 238 8.44 -10.30 -8.48
CA HIS A 238 8.25 -11.01 -7.21
C HIS A 238 7.93 -12.49 -7.45
N ALA A 239 8.86 -13.18 -8.11
CA ALA A 239 8.65 -14.51 -8.66
C ALA A 239 8.29 -15.57 -7.61
N THR A 240 8.73 -15.43 -6.36
CA THR A 240 8.37 -16.33 -5.25
C THR A 240 6.91 -16.17 -4.83
N GLN A 241 6.34 -14.97 -4.99
CA GLN A 241 5.02 -14.59 -4.50
C GLN A 241 3.93 -14.59 -5.58
N VAL A 242 4.33 -14.70 -6.83
CA VAL A 242 3.42 -14.56 -7.96
C VAL A 242 3.52 -15.76 -8.89
N ASP A 243 2.43 -16.52 -8.97
CA ASP A 243 2.26 -17.52 -10.03
C ASP A 243 1.91 -16.79 -11.35
N PRO A 244 2.75 -16.90 -12.39
CA PRO A 244 2.47 -16.26 -13.67
C PRO A 244 1.22 -16.80 -14.38
N ASP A 245 0.74 -17.99 -14.01
CA ASP A 245 -0.50 -18.59 -14.50
C ASP A 245 -1.65 -18.46 -13.48
N GLY A 246 -1.42 -17.72 -12.38
CA GLY A 246 -2.36 -17.58 -11.27
C GLY A 246 -3.38 -16.45 -11.44
N GLY A 247 -4.20 -16.25 -10.40
CA GLY A 247 -5.37 -15.35 -10.40
C GLY A 247 -5.07 -13.89 -10.76
N TRP A 248 -3.85 -13.40 -10.55
CA TRP A 248 -3.46 -12.05 -10.94
C TRP A 248 -3.57 -11.76 -12.43
N PHE A 249 -3.48 -12.82 -13.28
CA PHE A 249 -3.43 -12.70 -14.72
C PHE A 249 -4.62 -13.38 -15.42
N HIS A 250 -5.61 -13.90 -14.68
CA HIS A 250 -6.80 -14.56 -15.25
C HIS A 250 -7.69 -13.60 -16.06
N THR A 251 -7.77 -12.31 -15.65
CA THR A 251 -8.49 -11.32 -16.42
C THR A 251 -7.60 -10.81 -17.55
N PRO A 252 -8.01 -10.98 -18.83
CA PRO A 252 -7.24 -10.46 -19.95
C PRO A 252 -6.98 -8.96 -19.83
N ARG A 253 -5.76 -8.55 -20.19
CA ARG A 253 -5.30 -7.17 -20.05
C ARG A 253 -6.20 -6.16 -20.77
N GLU A 254 -6.68 -6.50 -21.95
CA GLU A 254 -7.61 -5.67 -22.74
C GLU A 254 -8.93 -5.46 -22.02
N ILE A 255 -9.44 -6.47 -21.30
CA ILE A 255 -10.65 -6.36 -20.48
C ILE A 255 -10.42 -5.38 -19.32
N VAL A 256 -9.27 -5.48 -18.65
CA VAL A 256 -8.95 -4.56 -17.55
C VAL A 256 -8.79 -3.13 -18.06
N ARG A 257 -8.09 -2.92 -19.19
CA ARG A 257 -7.93 -1.59 -19.80
C ARG A 257 -9.25 -0.95 -20.20
N GLU A 258 -10.17 -1.73 -20.74
CA GLU A 258 -11.48 -1.26 -21.17
C GLU A 258 -12.43 -1.03 -19.99
N GLY A 259 -12.48 -2.00 -19.08
CA GLY A 259 -13.46 -2.00 -17.99
C GLY A 259 -13.06 -1.14 -16.81
N TRP A 260 -11.75 -1.07 -16.50
CA TRP A 260 -11.24 -0.38 -15.32
C TRP A 260 -9.84 0.17 -15.54
N PRO A 261 -9.70 1.29 -16.28
CA PRO A 261 -8.40 1.87 -16.64
C PRO A 261 -7.70 2.59 -15.50
N THR A 262 -8.27 2.59 -14.28
CA THR A 262 -7.80 3.33 -13.13
C THR A 262 -7.29 2.43 -12.01
N GLU A 263 -6.49 3.01 -11.13
CA GLU A 263 -6.30 2.55 -9.76
C GLU A 263 -7.03 3.49 -8.81
N ASP A 264 -7.67 2.93 -7.79
CA ASP A 264 -8.67 3.59 -6.98
C ASP A 264 -8.16 3.84 -5.56
N TYR A 265 -8.60 4.97 -4.98
CA TYR A 265 -8.14 5.43 -3.67
C TYR A 265 -9.30 6.06 -2.89
N GLU A 266 -9.20 5.98 -1.56
CA GLU A 266 -10.05 6.71 -0.62
C GLU A 266 -9.24 7.81 0.06
N LEU A 267 -9.58 9.08 -0.16
CA LEU A 267 -8.98 10.20 0.57
C LEU A 267 -9.50 10.20 2.00
N VAL A 268 -8.62 9.96 2.95
CA VAL A 268 -8.95 9.84 4.38
C VAL A 268 -8.70 11.15 5.11
N VAL A 269 -7.52 11.75 4.90
CA VAL A 269 -7.16 13.04 5.50
C VAL A 269 -6.64 13.98 4.42
N SER A 270 -7.07 15.24 4.48
CA SER A 270 -6.49 16.32 3.66
C SER A 270 -6.40 17.61 4.45
N TYR A 271 -5.21 18.22 4.44
CA TYR A 271 -4.95 19.59 4.89
C TYR A 271 -4.96 20.59 3.71
N ALA A 272 -5.05 20.09 2.48
CA ALA A 272 -5.20 20.89 1.26
C ALA A 272 -6.68 20.97 0.83
N PRO A 273 -7.07 21.95 0.01
CA PRO A 273 -8.41 22.04 -0.55
C PRO A 273 -8.83 20.74 -1.26
N VAL A 274 -10.06 20.31 -1.07
CA VAL A 274 -10.63 19.06 -1.62
C VAL A 274 -11.84 19.36 -2.49
N GLN A 275 -11.89 18.76 -3.67
CA GLN A 275 -13.06 18.70 -4.53
C GLN A 275 -13.22 17.27 -5.05
N LEU A 276 -14.19 16.54 -4.51
CA LEU A 276 -14.46 15.14 -4.88
C LEU A 276 -15.43 15.03 -6.05
N PRO A 277 -15.33 14.01 -6.92
CA PRO A 277 -14.21 13.06 -6.97
C PRO A 277 -12.92 13.68 -7.53
N GLU A 278 -11.76 13.14 -7.16
CA GLU A 278 -10.45 13.51 -7.69
C GLU A 278 -9.98 12.51 -8.77
N ASP A 279 -9.11 12.96 -9.67
CA ASP A 279 -8.43 12.14 -10.69
C ASP A 279 -6.89 12.15 -10.55
N ASP A 280 -6.39 12.85 -9.53
CA ASP A 280 -4.97 13.01 -9.22
C ASP A 280 -4.77 13.03 -7.70
N LEU A 281 -3.83 12.21 -7.19
CA LEU A 281 -3.51 12.18 -5.75
C LEU A 281 -2.93 13.51 -5.24
N PHE A 282 -2.35 14.31 -6.12
CA PHE A 282 -1.83 15.64 -5.81
C PHE A 282 -2.85 16.77 -6.02
N ALA A 283 -4.11 16.45 -6.29
CA ALA A 283 -5.17 17.46 -6.45
C ALA A 283 -5.21 18.43 -5.26
N GLY A 284 -5.33 19.73 -5.54
CA GLY A 284 -5.41 20.78 -4.52
C GLY A 284 -4.08 21.22 -3.90
N LEU A 285 -2.93 20.59 -4.22
CA LEU A 285 -1.63 20.94 -3.60
C LEU A 285 -0.94 22.16 -4.25
N GLY A 286 -1.29 22.51 -5.48
CA GLY A 286 -0.63 23.59 -6.21
C GLY A 286 0.81 23.24 -6.61
N SER A 287 1.71 24.22 -6.55
CA SER A 287 3.14 24.03 -6.80
C SER A 287 3.84 23.39 -5.58
N VAL A 288 4.99 22.75 -5.82
CA VAL A 288 5.83 22.19 -4.75
C VAL A 288 6.14 23.23 -3.67
N ARG A 289 6.37 24.50 -4.06
CA ARG A 289 6.67 25.58 -3.11
C ARG A 289 5.48 25.89 -2.18
N GLU A 290 4.26 25.85 -2.71
CA GLU A 290 3.03 26.06 -1.92
C GLU A 290 2.79 24.88 -0.99
N ALA A 291 2.94 23.66 -1.50
CA ALA A 291 2.83 22.43 -0.71
C ALA A 291 3.88 22.35 0.40
N ASP A 292 5.15 22.65 0.11
CA ASP A 292 6.22 22.70 1.12
C ASP A 292 5.92 23.75 2.21
N ALA A 293 5.48 24.94 1.83
CA ALA A 293 5.14 26.00 2.76
C ALA A 293 3.96 25.62 3.69
N LEU A 294 3.00 24.86 3.16
CA LEU A 294 1.89 24.34 3.96
C LEU A 294 2.36 23.25 4.92
N ALA A 295 3.18 22.30 4.44
CA ALA A 295 3.65 21.14 5.21
C ALA A 295 4.50 21.51 6.45
N VAL A 296 5.20 22.66 6.42
CA VAL A 296 6.02 23.15 7.56
C VAL A 296 5.29 24.14 8.47
N LYS A 297 4.04 24.51 8.16
CA LYS A 297 3.32 25.57 8.86
C LYS A 297 2.99 25.22 10.33
N GLY A 298 2.87 23.94 10.66
CA GLY A 298 2.42 23.49 11.99
C GLY A 298 0.96 23.85 12.30
N GLY A 299 0.34 23.12 13.21
CA GLY A 299 -1.01 23.42 13.71
C GLY A 299 -2.09 23.44 12.61
N LEU A 300 -1.94 22.62 11.58
CA LEU A 300 -2.91 22.55 10.50
C LEU A 300 -4.20 21.85 10.98
N GLU A 301 -5.34 22.43 10.61
CA GLU A 301 -6.64 21.77 10.76
C GLU A 301 -6.98 21.07 9.44
N PRO A 302 -7.43 19.79 9.48
CA PRO A 302 -7.78 19.07 8.27
C PRO A 302 -9.05 19.66 7.62
N VAL A 303 -9.03 19.78 6.30
CA VAL A 303 -10.21 20.10 5.48
C VAL A 303 -11.12 18.88 5.33
N ARG A 304 -10.51 17.68 5.30
CA ARG A 304 -11.19 16.38 5.35
C ARG A 304 -10.50 15.51 6.38
N ASP A 305 -11.29 14.87 7.25
CA ASP A 305 -10.83 13.85 8.18
C ASP A 305 -11.95 12.83 8.40
N VAL A 306 -11.79 11.65 7.86
CA VAL A 306 -12.71 10.52 7.99
C VAL A 306 -12.00 9.29 8.54
N ARG A 307 -10.93 9.51 9.33
CA ARG A 307 -10.18 8.42 9.96
C ARG A 307 -11.12 7.54 10.79
N PRO A 308 -10.98 6.21 10.68
CA PRO A 308 -11.67 5.30 11.57
C PRO A 308 -11.21 5.50 13.01
N ASP A 309 -11.98 4.93 13.96
CA ASP A 309 -11.55 4.86 15.36
C ASP A 309 -10.22 4.08 15.44
N PRO A 310 -9.14 4.68 15.98
CA PRO A 310 -7.86 3.99 16.13
C PRO A 310 -7.95 2.69 16.94
N GLN A 311 -8.94 2.56 17.83
CA GLN A 311 -9.14 1.35 18.64
C GLN A 311 -9.63 0.18 17.77
N ALA A 312 -10.46 0.43 16.76
CA ALA A 312 -10.97 -0.64 15.89
C ALA A 312 -9.86 -1.39 15.15
N ALA A 313 -8.84 -0.70 14.67
CA ALA A 313 -7.67 -1.33 14.03
C ALA A 313 -6.80 -2.10 15.02
N ARG A 314 -6.65 -1.60 16.26
CA ARG A 314 -5.92 -2.31 17.32
C ARG A 314 -6.64 -3.59 17.74
N ASP A 315 -7.95 -3.54 17.94
CA ASP A 315 -8.76 -4.70 18.28
C ASP A 315 -8.66 -5.79 17.19
N LEU A 316 -8.62 -5.36 15.92
CA LEU A 316 -8.39 -6.29 14.81
C LEU A 316 -6.98 -6.89 14.86
N LEU A 317 -5.95 -6.08 15.10
CA LEU A 317 -4.57 -6.55 15.25
C LEU A 317 -4.45 -7.59 16.37
N ASP A 318 -5.03 -7.32 17.54
CA ASP A 318 -5.04 -8.25 18.66
C ASP A 318 -5.73 -9.57 18.30
N SER A 319 -6.84 -9.51 17.53
CA SER A 319 -7.55 -10.71 17.08
C SER A 319 -6.77 -11.55 16.06
N THR A 320 -5.96 -10.91 15.22
CA THR A 320 -5.15 -11.58 14.19
C THR A 320 -3.80 -12.04 14.69
N SER A 321 -3.35 -11.54 15.85
CA SER A 321 -2.05 -11.84 16.45
C SER A 321 -2.08 -12.98 17.47
N GLY A 322 -3.25 -13.55 17.79
CA GLY A 322 -3.38 -14.59 18.81
C GLY A 322 -3.02 -14.14 20.22
N SER A 323 -2.89 -12.83 20.47
CA SER A 323 -2.68 -12.28 21.80
C SER A 323 -4.00 -12.37 22.61
N ALA A 324 -4.21 -13.54 23.22
CA ALA A 324 -5.19 -13.66 24.28
C ALA A 324 -4.65 -12.93 25.51
N GLY A 325 -5.41 -11.90 26.00
CA GLY A 325 -5.14 -11.22 27.25
C GLY A 325 -5.28 -12.10 28.49
#